data_bc1e0bf557d90dd401027ed50dc9df91
#
_entry.id   bc1e0bf557d90dd401027ed50dc9df91
#
_cell.length_a   1.000
_cell.length_b   1.000
_cell.length_c   1.000
_cell.angle_alpha   90.00
_cell.angle_beta   90.00
_cell.angle_gamma   90.00
#
_symmetry.space_group_name_H-M   'P 1'
#
loop_
_entity.id
_entity.type
_entity.pdbx_description
1 polymer ?
#
loop_
_entity_poly.entity_id
_entity_poly.type
_entity_poly.pdbx_seq_one_letter_code
_entity_poly.pdbx_strand_id
1 'polypeptide(L)'
;MTVTLGTPGTPQATKVMLLGAGELGKEVVIALQRLGVETIAVDHYDGAPGQQVAHHARTITMSDAAQLRALIEAERPQLVVPEIEAIATAELQALEAEGLVRVIPTARAARLTMDREGIRRLAAETLGLPTSRYRFCASLAELRAAIAGEDGAPAIGFPCFVKPLMSSSGK
;
A
#
# COMPACT_ATOMS: atom_id res chain seq x y z
N MET A 1 22.80 19.82 5.01
CA MET A 1 22.87 18.35 5.06
C MET A 1 23.47 17.88 3.74
N THR A 2 24.58 17.17 3.79
CA THR A 2 25.18 16.56 2.58
C THR A 2 24.51 15.20 2.40
N VAL A 3 23.79 15.01 1.30
CA VAL A 3 23.24 13.70 0.94
C VAL A 3 24.33 12.98 0.14
N THR A 4 24.84 11.88 0.68
CA THR A 4 25.77 11.01 -0.04
C THR A 4 24.95 9.91 -0.69
N LEU A 5 24.87 9.90 -2.01
CA LEU A 5 24.33 8.78 -2.78
C LEU A 5 25.45 7.78 -3.03
N GLY A 6 25.32 6.59 -2.47
CA GLY A 6 26.27 5.51 -2.73
C GLY A 6 25.96 4.82 -4.05
N THR A 7 26.98 4.19 -4.64
CA THR A 7 26.82 3.34 -5.83
C THR A 7 26.10 2.04 -5.47
N PRO A 8 25.13 1.55 -6.26
CA PRO A 8 24.53 0.24 -6.06
C PRO A 8 25.57 -0.87 -5.90
N GLY A 9 25.31 -1.81 -4.99
CA GLY A 9 26.22 -2.89 -4.65
C GLY A 9 27.34 -2.50 -3.67
N THR A 10 27.32 -1.29 -3.12
CA THR A 10 28.29 -0.83 -2.11
C THR A 10 27.62 -0.65 -0.74
N PRO A 11 28.37 -0.68 0.37
CA PRO A 11 27.81 -0.46 1.70
C PRO A 11 27.13 0.90 1.90
N GLN A 12 27.43 1.88 1.06
CA GLN A 12 26.86 3.23 1.09
C GLN A 12 25.68 3.39 0.14
N ALA A 13 25.26 2.33 -0.57
CA ALA A 13 24.13 2.39 -1.48
C ALA A 13 22.85 2.81 -0.76
N THR A 14 22.10 3.70 -1.38
CA THR A 14 20.69 3.94 -0.96
C THR A 14 19.84 2.81 -1.52
N LYS A 15 19.29 1.98 -0.64
CA LYS A 15 18.45 0.84 -1.01
C LYS A 15 16.97 1.20 -0.90
N VAL A 16 16.22 0.93 -1.95
CA VAL A 16 14.76 1.06 -1.98
C VAL A 16 14.14 -0.30 -2.26
N MET A 17 13.24 -0.73 -1.39
CA MET A 17 12.44 -1.93 -1.57
C MET A 17 11.06 -1.54 -2.10
N LEU A 18 10.66 -2.10 -3.24
CA LEU A 18 9.35 -1.94 -3.85
C LEU A 18 8.50 -3.18 -3.54
N LEU A 19 7.35 -2.97 -2.92
CA LEU A 19 6.37 -4.02 -2.61
C LEU A 19 5.26 -3.99 -3.66
N GLY A 20 5.32 -4.91 -4.59
CA GLY A 20 4.57 -4.95 -5.84
C GLY A 20 5.49 -4.64 -7.02
N ALA A 21 5.76 -5.66 -7.84
CA ALA A 21 6.74 -5.58 -8.92
C ALA A 21 6.09 -5.87 -10.30
N GLY A 22 4.82 -5.49 -10.46
CA GLY A 22 4.10 -5.57 -11.73
C GLY A 22 4.61 -4.59 -12.78
N GLU A 23 3.78 -4.27 -13.77
CA GLU A 23 4.17 -3.40 -14.89
C GLU A 23 4.52 -1.98 -14.43
N LEU A 24 3.70 -1.39 -13.54
CA LEU A 24 3.99 -0.08 -12.97
C LEU A 24 5.21 -0.14 -12.05
N GLY A 25 5.33 -1.20 -11.24
CA GLY A 25 6.49 -1.44 -10.39
C GLY A 25 7.79 -1.49 -11.18
N LYS A 26 7.78 -2.08 -12.39
CA LYS A 26 8.93 -2.07 -13.30
C LYS A 26 9.39 -0.67 -13.66
N GLU A 27 8.46 0.23 -14.02
CA GLU A 27 8.78 1.61 -14.36
C GLU A 27 9.36 2.38 -13.16
N VAL A 28 8.83 2.12 -11.95
CA VAL A 28 9.36 2.71 -10.72
C VAL A 28 10.79 2.22 -10.46
N VAL A 29 11.08 0.93 -10.61
CA VAL A 29 12.43 0.36 -10.49
C VAL A 29 13.39 1.02 -11.45
N ILE A 30 13.02 1.13 -12.74
CA ILE A 30 13.85 1.77 -13.77
C ILE A 30 14.13 3.24 -13.42
N ALA A 31 13.12 3.98 -12.97
CA ALA A 31 13.26 5.37 -12.57
C ALA A 31 14.22 5.53 -11.37
N LEU A 32 14.13 4.68 -10.36
CA LEU A 32 15.01 4.66 -9.21
C LEU A 32 16.46 4.35 -9.61
N GLN A 33 16.68 3.40 -10.51
CA GLN A 33 18.00 3.06 -11.01
C GLN A 33 18.66 4.22 -11.78
N ARG A 34 17.89 4.99 -12.54
CA ARG A 34 18.39 6.22 -13.20
C ARG A 34 18.89 7.26 -12.20
N LEU A 35 18.40 7.23 -10.97
CA LEU A 35 18.86 8.08 -9.86
C LEU A 35 20.04 7.48 -9.08
N GLY A 36 20.57 6.32 -9.49
CA GLY A 36 21.67 5.65 -8.81
C GLY A 36 21.25 4.90 -7.54
N VAL A 37 19.97 4.56 -7.42
CA VAL A 37 19.41 3.84 -6.26
C VAL A 37 19.54 2.33 -6.46
N GLU A 38 19.95 1.60 -5.43
CA GLU A 38 19.90 0.14 -5.40
C GLU A 38 18.45 -0.32 -5.14
N THR A 39 17.92 -1.14 -6.03
CA THR A 39 16.52 -1.53 -6.02
C THR A 39 16.31 -2.99 -5.64
N ILE A 40 15.35 -3.25 -4.76
CA ILE A 40 14.87 -4.57 -4.35
C ILE A 40 13.41 -4.67 -4.77
N ALA A 41 13.11 -5.49 -5.77
CA ALA A 41 11.74 -5.70 -6.24
C ALA A 41 11.14 -6.95 -5.59
N VAL A 42 10.00 -6.79 -4.91
CA VAL A 42 9.32 -7.85 -4.17
C VAL A 42 7.95 -8.11 -4.79
N ASP A 43 7.64 -9.38 -5.03
CA ASP A 43 6.30 -9.79 -5.46
C ASP A 43 5.93 -11.15 -4.85
N HIS A 44 4.67 -11.60 -5.05
CA HIS A 44 4.18 -12.90 -4.58
C HIS A 44 4.52 -14.05 -5.54
N TYR A 45 5.00 -13.77 -6.73
CA TYR A 45 5.45 -14.75 -7.73
C TYR A 45 6.83 -14.37 -8.27
N ASP A 46 7.54 -15.36 -8.74
CA ASP A 46 8.89 -15.20 -9.29
C ASP A 46 8.85 -14.68 -10.73
N GLY A 47 9.84 -13.88 -11.10
CA GLY A 47 9.95 -13.35 -12.45
C GLY A 47 8.97 -12.22 -12.78
N ALA A 48 8.38 -11.56 -11.78
CA ALA A 48 7.53 -10.39 -11.98
C ALA A 48 8.25 -9.32 -12.81
N PRO A 49 7.53 -8.49 -13.59
CA PRO A 49 8.13 -7.51 -14.51
C PRO A 49 9.20 -6.63 -13.88
N GLY A 50 8.97 -6.11 -12.67
CA GLY A 50 9.95 -5.29 -11.94
C GLY A 50 11.15 -6.09 -11.44
N GLN A 51 10.97 -7.37 -11.10
CA GLN A 51 12.06 -8.25 -10.68
C GLN A 51 13.08 -8.49 -11.80
N GLN A 52 12.63 -8.50 -13.06
CA GLN A 52 13.48 -8.73 -14.22
C GLN A 52 14.51 -7.60 -14.47
N VAL A 53 14.27 -6.43 -13.90
CA VAL A 53 15.12 -5.24 -14.09
C VAL A 53 15.76 -4.73 -12.80
N ALA A 54 15.32 -5.20 -11.63
CA ALA A 54 15.86 -4.78 -10.33
C ALA A 54 17.25 -5.34 -10.06
N HIS A 55 18.01 -4.70 -9.16
CA HIS A 55 19.28 -5.24 -8.68
C HIS A 55 19.07 -6.54 -7.87
N HIS A 56 17.97 -6.59 -7.10
CA HIS A 56 17.61 -7.77 -6.30
C HIS A 56 16.14 -8.10 -6.50
N ALA A 57 15.83 -9.38 -6.70
CA ALA A 57 14.49 -9.92 -6.76
C ALA A 57 14.19 -10.73 -5.49
N ARG A 58 13.00 -10.59 -4.92
CA ARG A 58 12.54 -11.37 -3.78
C ARG A 58 11.08 -11.77 -3.95
N THR A 59 10.77 -13.00 -3.57
CA THR A 59 9.42 -13.55 -3.67
C THR A 59 8.94 -13.96 -2.29
N ILE A 60 7.87 -13.31 -1.80
CA ILE A 60 7.23 -13.58 -0.51
C ILE A 60 5.72 -13.38 -0.60
N THR A 61 4.98 -13.88 0.36
CA THR A 61 3.59 -13.47 0.59
C THR A 61 3.58 -12.15 1.35
N MET A 62 3.50 -11.03 0.65
CA MET A 62 3.61 -9.68 1.25
C MET A 62 2.49 -9.34 2.26
N SER A 63 1.37 -10.06 2.22
CA SER A 63 0.30 -9.97 3.24
C SER A 63 0.62 -10.76 4.53
N ASP A 64 1.67 -11.58 4.54
CA ASP A 64 2.19 -12.25 5.72
C ASP A 64 3.16 -11.33 6.46
N ALA A 65 2.76 -10.91 7.66
CA ALA A 65 3.52 -9.97 8.48
C ALA A 65 4.92 -10.49 8.85
N ALA A 66 5.04 -11.78 9.14
CA ALA A 66 6.31 -12.38 9.54
C ALA A 66 7.30 -12.45 8.38
N GLN A 67 6.84 -12.84 7.19
CA GLN A 67 7.68 -12.85 5.98
C GLN A 67 8.12 -11.44 5.59
N LEU A 68 7.22 -10.46 5.68
CA LEU A 68 7.54 -9.07 5.36
C LEU A 68 8.59 -8.51 6.33
N ARG A 69 8.42 -8.71 7.63
CA ARG A 69 9.39 -8.28 8.65
C ARG A 69 10.75 -8.93 8.41
N ALA A 70 10.79 -10.24 8.30
CA ALA A 70 12.04 -10.97 8.09
C ALA A 70 12.81 -10.49 6.85
N LEU A 71 12.09 -10.21 5.75
CA LEU A 71 12.70 -9.69 4.54
C LEU A 71 13.29 -8.29 4.76
N ILE A 72 12.55 -7.38 5.38
CA ILE A 72 13.00 -6.01 5.64
C ILE A 72 14.23 -6.01 6.57
N GLU A 73 14.22 -6.83 7.61
CA GLU A 73 15.34 -6.98 8.55
C GLU A 73 16.59 -7.56 7.87
N ALA A 74 16.42 -8.50 6.94
CA ALA A 74 17.53 -9.10 6.20
C ALA A 74 18.14 -8.13 5.17
N GLU A 75 17.31 -7.46 4.39
CA GLU A 75 17.76 -6.59 3.28
C GLU A 75 18.15 -5.18 3.75
N ARG A 76 17.59 -4.71 4.87
CA ARG A 76 17.84 -3.40 5.47
C ARG A 76 17.71 -2.24 4.48
N PRO A 77 16.58 -2.12 3.76
CA PRO A 77 16.37 -0.98 2.87
C PRO A 77 16.19 0.30 3.71
N GLN A 78 16.65 1.43 3.22
CA GLN A 78 16.36 2.73 3.82
C GLN A 78 14.91 3.16 3.55
N LEU A 79 14.39 2.81 2.37
CA LEU A 79 13.05 3.19 1.94
C LEU A 79 12.27 1.95 1.49
N VAL A 80 10.99 1.92 1.86
CA VAL A 80 10.01 0.92 1.36
C VAL A 80 8.89 1.65 0.65
N VAL A 81 8.58 1.21 -0.56
CA VAL A 81 7.52 1.78 -1.40
C VAL A 81 6.43 0.71 -1.61
N PRO A 82 5.27 0.82 -0.94
CA PRO A 82 4.13 -0.04 -1.22
C PRO A 82 3.46 0.40 -2.53
N GLU A 83 3.38 -0.50 -3.50
CA GLU A 83 2.77 -0.24 -4.82
C GLU A 83 1.42 -0.93 -4.96
N ILE A 84 1.24 -2.11 -4.32
CA ILE A 84 -0.01 -2.88 -4.36
C ILE A 84 -0.73 -2.87 -3.01
N GLU A 85 -1.99 -3.33 -3.00
CA GLU A 85 -2.84 -3.35 -1.81
C GLU A 85 -2.64 -4.60 -0.92
N ALA A 86 -2.15 -5.72 -1.49
CA ALA A 86 -2.01 -7.00 -0.79
C ALA A 86 -0.74 -7.04 0.07
N ILE A 87 -0.65 -6.14 1.05
CA ILE A 87 0.51 -5.96 1.94
C ILE A 87 0.05 -5.96 3.40
N ALA A 88 0.87 -6.51 4.30
CA ALA A 88 0.69 -6.42 5.74
C ALA A 88 0.97 -4.99 6.25
N THR A 89 0.06 -4.05 5.97
CA THR A 89 0.26 -2.62 6.25
C THR A 89 0.37 -2.30 7.74
N ALA A 90 -0.22 -3.12 8.61
CA ALA A 90 -0.05 -2.98 10.05
C ALA A 90 1.41 -3.25 10.46
N GLU A 91 2.04 -4.24 9.84
CA GLU A 91 3.45 -4.55 10.07
C GLU A 91 4.37 -3.45 9.54
N LEU A 92 4.08 -2.89 8.36
CA LEU A 92 4.82 -1.74 7.86
C LEU A 92 4.74 -0.54 8.82
N GLN A 93 3.58 -0.31 9.46
CA GLN A 93 3.44 0.75 10.46
C GLN A 93 4.30 0.48 11.71
N ALA A 94 4.38 -0.78 12.16
CA ALA A 94 5.23 -1.15 13.27
C ALA A 94 6.72 -0.93 12.95
N LEU A 95 7.17 -1.41 11.80
CA LEU A 95 8.55 -1.24 11.33
C LEU A 95 8.95 0.24 11.14
N GLU A 96 8.02 1.07 10.65
CA GLU A 96 8.22 2.52 10.54
C GLU A 96 8.29 3.19 11.92
N ALA A 97 7.45 2.79 12.86
CA ALA A 97 7.45 3.29 14.24
C ALA A 97 8.71 2.87 15.02
N GLU A 98 9.23 1.69 14.76
CA GLU A 98 10.50 1.19 15.30
C GLU A 98 11.72 1.90 14.68
N GLY A 99 11.54 2.68 13.63
CA GLY A 99 12.60 3.39 12.92
C GLY A 99 13.49 2.49 12.06
N LEU A 100 13.06 1.27 11.77
CA LEU A 100 13.81 0.31 10.94
C LEU A 100 13.77 0.67 9.46
N VAL A 101 12.69 1.28 9.00
CA VAL A 101 12.52 1.73 7.60
C VAL A 101 11.74 3.03 7.56
N ARG A 102 11.86 3.74 6.45
CA ARG A 102 10.95 4.83 6.08
C ARG A 102 10.05 4.35 4.94
N VAL A 103 8.74 4.47 5.11
CA VAL A 103 7.75 4.06 4.11
C VAL A 103 7.26 5.26 3.31
N ILE A 104 7.17 5.16 1.99
CA ILE A 104 6.74 6.24 1.08
C ILE A 104 5.69 5.71 0.09
N PRO A 105 4.44 6.22 0.14
CA PRO A 105 3.88 7.12 1.16
C PRO A 105 3.92 6.47 2.54
N THR A 106 3.73 7.23 3.62
CA THR A 106 3.81 6.65 4.98
C THR A 106 2.95 5.39 5.11
N ALA A 107 3.34 4.44 5.96
CA ALA A 107 2.59 3.21 6.15
C ALA A 107 1.12 3.48 6.58
N ARG A 108 0.89 4.56 7.35
CA ARG A 108 -0.46 5.04 7.67
C ARG A 108 -1.25 5.47 6.43
N ALA A 109 -0.63 6.22 5.52
CA ALA A 109 -1.29 6.66 4.28
C ALA A 109 -1.62 5.46 3.39
N ALA A 110 -0.68 4.53 3.21
CA ALA A 110 -0.89 3.30 2.47
C ALA A 110 -2.07 2.50 3.03
N ARG A 111 -2.12 2.30 4.35
CA ARG A 111 -3.22 1.60 5.01
C ARG A 111 -4.58 2.27 4.79
N LEU A 112 -4.64 3.61 4.94
CA LEU A 112 -5.89 4.36 4.77
C LEU A 112 -6.41 4.32 3.34
N THR A 113 -5.53 4.33 2.33
CA THR A 113 -5.95 4.24 0.92
C THR A 113 -6.48 2.87 0.54
N MET A 114 -6.07 1.82 1.26
CA MET A 114 -6.55 0.44 1.07
C MET A 114 -7.88 0.19 1.78
N ASP A 115 -8.19 0.93 2.84
CA ASP A 115 -9.40 0.82 3.65
C ASP A 115 -10.41 1.91 3.24
N ARG A 116 -11.42 1.52 2.46
CA ARG A 116 -12.47 2.46 2.00
C ARG A 116 -13.31 3.02 3.13
N GLU A 117 -13.50 2.29 4.23
CA GLU A 117 -14.17 2.82 5.42
C GLU A 117 -13.28 3.83 6.11
N GLY A 118 -12.04 3.47 6.40
CA GLY A 118 -11.09 4.32 7.10
C GLY A 118 -10.86 5.65 6.40
N ILE A 119 -10.61 5.64 5.08
CA ILE A 119 -10.41 6.89 4.33
C ILE A 119 -11.69 7.73 4.23
N ARG A 120 -12.87 7.07 4.13
CA ARG A 120 -14.15 7.78 4.08
C ARG A 120 -14.46 8.48 5.39
N ARG A 121 -14.28 7.80 6.52
CA ARG A 121 -14.44 8.39 7.85
C ARG A 121 -13.44 9.51 8.11
N LEU A 122 -12.17 9.31 7.72
CA LEU A 122 -11.18 10.36 7.82
C LEU A 122 -11.62 11.62 7.05
N ALA A 123 -12.02 11.46 5.79
CA ALA A 123 -12.43 12.60 4.96
C ALA A 123 -13.69 13.29 5.49
N ALA A 124 -14.76 12.54 5.74
CA ALA A 124 -16.07 13.10 6.07
C ALA A 124 -16.20 13.49 7.55
N GLU A 125 -15.75 12.61 8.47
CA GLU A 125 -16.05 12.75 9.90
C GLU A 125 -14.92 13.48 10.66
N THR A 126 -13.65 13.26 10.24
CA THR A 126 -12.51 13.90 10.92
C THR A 126 -12.11 15.22 10.29
N LEU A 127 -12.04 15.28 8.96
CA LEU A 127 -11.57 16.45 8.22
C LEU A 127 -12.71 17.35 7.72
N GLY A 128 -13.97 16.90 7.83
CA GLY A 128 -15.15 17.66 7.37
C GLY A 128 -15.17 17.95 5.87
N LEU A 129 -14.48 17.14 5.06
CA LEU A 129 -14.42 17.34 3.61
C LEU A 129 -15.75 16.95 2.95
N PRO A 130 -16.17 17.63 1.90
CA PRO A 130 -17.35 17.26 1.12
C PRO A 130 -17.18 15.85 0.55
N THR A 131 -18.12 14.96 0.85
CA THR A 131 -18.17 13.60 0.29
C THR A 131 -19.58 13.28 -0.20
N SER A 132 -19.70 12.34 -1.15
CA SER A 132 -21.00 11.74 -1.46
C SER A 132 -21.58 11.04 -0.22
N ARG A 133 -22.90 10.95 -0.12
CA ARG A 133 -23.56 10.15 0.92
C ARG A 133 -23.08 8.70 0.88
N TYR A 134 -22.90 8.08 2.02
CA TYR A 134 -22.42 6.71 2.14
C TYR A 134 -23.04 5.98 3.33
N ARG A 135 -23.00 4.66 3.29
CA ARG A 135 -23.33 3.73 4.36
C ARG A 135 -22.36 2.57 4.33
N PHE A 136 -21.97 2.09 5.50
CA PHE A 136 -21.26 0.82 5.65
C PHE A 136 -22.29 -0.22 6.03
N CYS A 137 -22.32 -1.35 5.32
CA CYS A 137 -23.28 -2.42 5.48
C CYS A 137 -22.54 -3.74 5.60
N ALA A 138 -22.81 -4.51 6.64
CA ALA A 138 -22.23 -5.81 6.89
C ALA A 138 -23.07 -6.95 6.31
N SER A 139 -24.32 -6.67 5.88
CA SER A 139 -25.24 -7.67 5.36
C SER A 139 -26.08 -7.12 4.19
N LEU A 140 -26.67 -8.06 3.43
CA LEU A 140 -27.60 -7.70 2.37
C LEU A 140 -28.87 -6.99 2.92
N ALA A 141 -29.31 -7.36 4.11
CA ALA A 141 -30.46 -6.71 4.75
C ALA A 141 -30.15 -5.24 5.07
N GLU A 142 -28.99 -4.95 5.66
CA GLU A 142 -28.54 -3.59 5.92
C GLU A 142 -28.36 -2.78 4.63
N LEU A 143 -27.83 -3.40 3.59
CA LEU A 143 -27.68 -2.74 2.30
C LEU A 143 -29.03 -2.33 1.71
N ARG A 144 -30.04 -3.21 1.76
CA ARG A 144 -31.41 -2.90 1.29
C ARG A 144 -32.02 -1.78 2.11
N ALA A 145 -31.93 -1.85 3.44
CA ALA A 145 -32.43 -0.82 4.35
C ALA A 145 -31.76 0.53 4.11
N ALA A 146 -30.46 0.56 3.90
CA ALA A 146 -29.71 1.78 3.59
C ALA A 146 -30.11 2.41 2.24
N ILE A 147 -30.39 1.59 1.23
CA ILE A 147 -30.87 2.08 -0.07
C ILE A 147 -32.28 2.65 0.06
N ALA A 148 -33.18 1.98 0.78
CA ALA A 148 -34.56 2.37 0.97
C ALA A 148 -34.74 3.50 2.00
N GLY A 149 -33.80 3.68 2.95
CA GLY A 149 -33.92 4.63 4.07
C GLY A 149 -34.73 4.05 5.23
N GLU A 150 -34.79 2.74 5.36
CA GLU A 150 -35.55 2.02 6.39
C GLU A 150 -34.82 1.89 7.73
N ASP A 151 -33.52 2.28 7.76
CA ASP A 151 -32.66 2.26 8.95
C ASP A 151 -32.75 3.52 9.82
N GLY A 152 -33.73 4.38 9.57
CA GLY A 152 -33.92 5.64 10.29
C GLY A 152 -33.03 6.80 9.83
N ALA A 153 -32.24 6.59 8.80
CA ALA A 153 -31.37 7.60 8.19
C ALA A 153 -31.78 7.88 6.74
N PRO A 154 -31.38 9.01 6.15
CA PRO A 154 -31.73 9.36 4.76
C PRO A 154 -31.31 8.28 3.77
N ALA A 155 -32.23 7.85 2.91
CA ALA A 155 -31.99 6.85 1.87
C ALA A 155 -30.77 7.20 1.00
N ILE A 156 -29.96 6.21 0.66
CA ILE A 156 -28.94 6.36 -0.36
C ILE A 156 -29.61 6.52 -1.74
N GLY A 157 -30.60 5.67 -2.03
CA GLY A 157 -31.35 5.69 -3.29
C GLY A 157 -30.55 5.17 -4.49
N PHE A 158 -31.17 5.25 -5.67
CA PHE A 158 -30.53 4.89 -6.94
C PHE A 158 -30.34 6.16 -7.83
N PRO A 159 -29.27 6.20 -8.67
CA PRO A 159 -28.21 5.20 -8.79
C PRO A 159 -27.21 5.25 -7.62
N CYS A 160 -26.68 4.09 -7.20
CA CYS A 160 -25.65 4.01 -6.18
C CYS A 160 -24.58 2.99 -6.55
N PHE A 161 -23.40 3.12 -5.88
CA PHE A 161 -22.30 2.17 -6.01
C PHE A 161 -22.15 1.35 -4.74
N VAL A 162 -22.05 0.02 -4.91
CA VAL A 162 -21.68 -0.90 -3.81
C VAL A 162 -20.21 -1.29 -4.04
N LYS A 163 -19.39 -1.11 -3.01
CA LYS A 163 -17.95 -1.38 -3.06
C LYS A 163 -17.51 -2.24 -1.88
N PRO A 164 -16.59 -3.22 -2.05
CA PRO A 164 -15.98 -3.90 -0.93
C PRO A 164 -15.17 -2.92 -0.08
N LEU A 165 -14.96 -3.24 1.21
CA LEU A 165 -14.17 -2.38 2.12
C LEU A 165 -12.72 -2.24 1.65
N MET A 166 -12.11 -3.35 1.27
CA MET A 166 -10.74 -3.30 0.74
C MET A 166 -10.74 -2.70 -0.65
N SER A 167 -9.87 -1.74 -0.87
CA SER A 167 -9.56 -1.25 -2.20
C SER A 167 -8.71 -2.29 -2.91
N SER A 168 -9.16 -2.79 -4.05
CA SER A 168 -8.37 -3.65 -4.92
C SER A 168 -8.52 -3.17 -6.36
N SER A 169 -7.42 -3.20 -7.11
CA SER A 169 -7.39 -2.78 -8.52
C SER A 169 -8.15 -3.79 -9.40
N GLY A 170 -9.50 -3.77 -9.31
CA GLY A 170 -10.36 -4.51 -10.24
C GLY A 170 -10.46 -6.02 -9.98
N LYS A 171 -10.20 -6.50 -8.78
CA LYS A 171 -10.43 -7.90 -8.39
C LYS A 171 -11.58 -8.01 -7.41
#